data_3b55fe700ec6abae305cdd90d88fae47
#
_entry.id   3b55fe700ec6abae305cdd90d88fae47
#
_cell.length_a   1.000
_cell.length_b   1.000
_cell.length_c   1.000
_cell.angle_alpha   90.00
_cell.angle_beta   90.00
_cell.angle_gamma   90.00
#
_symmetry.space_group_name_H-M   'P 1'
#
loop_
_entity.id
_entity.type
_entity.pdbx_description
1 polymer ?
#
loop_
_entity_poly.entity_id
_entity_poly.type
_entity_poly.pdbx_seq_one_letter_code
_entity_poly.pdbx_strand_id
1 'polypeptide(L)'
;GDSAVKKYERKFNGRNTSQLRVSEKEIKEAQSKIDNDWVIEGLIEYYGGAEDVLQHYLPKHDDIKASLQPGITRSFVPIPSVGCYIPGGQARYPSSVVMSVRPAKIAGVKRIVVVSPPGRDGKIDPLTITAANMCGATEIYKVGGVQAIGALAYGTKSIPKVDKIVGPGGKFVSIAKSLVSDQTAID
;
A
#
# COMPACT_ATOMS: atom_id res chain seq x y z
N GLY A 1 11.23 3.43 -16.28
CA GLY A 1 10.45 2.23 -16.61
C GLY A 1 10.96 1.01 -15.85
N ASP A 2 10.37 -0.16 -16.10
CA ASP A 2 10.68 -1.43 -15.41
C ASP A 2 12.16 -1.81 -15.39
N SER A 3 12.88 -1.51 -16.47
CA SER A 3 14.33 -1.79 -16.57
C SER A 3 15.13 -1.02 -15.49
N ALA A 4 14.77 0.22 -15.24
CA ALA A 4 15.39 1.01 -14.17
C ALA A 4 15.04 0.45 -12.80
N VAL A 5 13.78 0.10 -12.54
CA VAL A 5 13.34 -0.54 -11.29
C VAL A 5 14.16 -1.81 -11.03
N LYS A 6 14.25 -2.71 -12.00
CA LYS A 6 15.04 -3.96 -11.90
C LYS A 6 16.53 -3.70 -11.71
N LYS A 7 17.09 -2.68 -12.41
CA LYS A 7 18.51 -2.28 -12.25
C LYS A 7 18.79 -1.84 -10.81
N TYR A 8 17.94 -1.01 -10.23
CA TYR A 8 18.14 -0.52 -8.87
C TYR A 8 17.82 -1.55 -7.79
N GLU A 9 16.83 -2.45 -8.03
CA GLU A 9 16.62 -3.62 -7.16
C GLU A 9 17.88 -4.48 -7.10
N ARG A 10 18.54 -4.73 -8.24
CA ARG A 10 19.82 -5.46 -8.28
C ARG A 10 20.93 -4.70 -7.56
N LYS A 11 21.05 -3.40 -7.83
CA LYS A 11 22.14 -2.57 -7.28
C LYS A 11 22.07 -2.41 -5.77
N PHE A 12 20.88 -2.14 -5.21
CA PHE A 12 20.70 -1.80 -3.81
C PHE A 12 20.29 -2.98 -2.94
N ASN A 13 19.52 -3.90 -3.48
CA ASN A 13 18.99 -5.04 -2.77
C ASN A 13 19.64 -6.37 -3.16
N GLY A 14 20.55 -6.38 -4.14
CA GLY A 14 21.25 -7.58 -4.61
C GLY A 14 20.33 -8.60 -5.31
N ARG A 15 19.18 -8.19 -5.85
CA ARG A 15 18.12 -9.10 -6.26
C ARG A 15 17.78 -9.00 -7.74
N ASN A 16 17.61 -10.16 -8.36
CA ASN A 16 17.12 -10.33 -9.72
C ASN A 16 15.62 -10.68 -9.69
N THR A 17 14.76 -9.67 -9.80
CA THR A 17 13.33 -9.88 -9.88
C THR A 17 12.90 -9.90 -11.35
N SER A 18 12.60 -11.06 -11.88
CA SER A 18 12.11 -11.22 -13.29
C SER A 18 10.71 -10.64 -13.43
N GLN A 19 9.83 -10.94 -12.49
CA GLN A 19 8.44 -10.48 -12.44
C GLN A 19 8.23 -9.62 -11.19
N LEU A 20 7.86 -8.35 -11.39
CA LEU A 20 7.64 -7.40 -10.30
C LEU A 20 6.32 -7.68 -9.56
N ARG A 21 5.24 -7.98 -10.28
CA ARG A 21 3.93 -8.25 -9.69
C ARG A 21 3.90 -9.63 -9.03
N VAL A 22 3.31 -9.70 -7.85
CA VAL A 22 2.97 -10.96 -7.19
C VAL A 22 1.80 -11.59 -7.93
N SER A 23 1.94 -12.86 -8.30
CA SER A 23 0.90 -13.61 -9.00
C SER A 23 -0.13 -14.18 -8.01
N GLU A 24 -1.31 -14.52 -8.52
CA GLU A 24 -2.34 -15.20 -7.72
C GLU A 24 -1.85 -16.53 -7.14
N LYS A 25 -0.97 -17.24 -7.88
CA LYS A 25 -0.33 -18.46 -7.38
C LYS A 25 0.54 -18.16 -6.15
N GLU A 26 1.35 -17.09 -6.20
CA GLU A 26 2.18 -16.68 -5.04
C GLU A 26 1.32 -16.23 -3.85
N ILE A 27 0.16 -15.61 -4.09
CA ILE A 27 -0.79 -15.26 -3.03
C ILE A 27 -1.32 -16.53 -2.36
N LYS A 28 -1.79 -17.51 -3.13
CA LYS A 28 -2.29 -18.79 -2.59
C LYS A 28 -1.19 -19.55 -1.85
N GLU A 29 0.03 -19.59 -2.40
CA GLU A 29 1.19 -20.19 -1.73
C GLU A 29 1.57 -19.46 -0.43
N ALA A 30 1.40 -18.15 -0.37
CA ALA A 30 1.64 -17.38 0.84
C ALA A 30 0.59 -17.72 1.91
N GLN A 31 -0.67 -17.73 1.55
CA GLN A 31 -1.78 -18.09 2.45
C GLN A 31 -1.62 -19.49 3.02
N SER A 32 -1.24 -20.48 2.19
CA SER A 32 -1.04 -21.87 2.67
C SER A 32 0.12 -22.06 3.63
N LYS A 33 1.03 -21.08 3.75
CA LYS A 33 2.16 -21.10 4.70
C LYS A 33 1.85 -20.45 6.03
N ILE A 34 0.69 -19.82 6.15
CA ILE A 34 0.26 -19.16 7.38
C ILE A 34 -0.71 -20.13 8.08
N ASP A 35 -0.20 -20.90 9.03
CA ASP A 35 -0.97 -21.92 9.76
C ASP A 35 -2.07 -21.32 10.67
N ASN A 36 -2.00 -20.03 10.97
CA ASN A 36 -2.95 -19.33 11.81
C ASN A 36 -3.14 -17.88 11.32
N ASP A 37 -4.25 -17.61 10.67
CA ASP A 37 -4.66 -16.25 10.25
C ASP A 37 -5.04 -15.36 11.45
N TRP A 38 -5.16 -15.94 12.67
CA TRP A 38 -5.59 -15.23 13.87
C TRP A 38 -4.75 -13.99 14.19
N VAL A 39 -3.46 -13.97 13.81
CA VAL A 39 -2.62 -12.76 13.97
C VAL A 39 -3.10 -11.64 13.08
N ILE A 40 -3.45 -11.96 11.84
CA ILE A 40 -3.95 -10.95 10.88
C ILE A 40 -5.37 -10.57 11.23
N GLU A 41 -6.21 -11.55 11.57
CA GLU A 41 -7.60 -11.33 12.00
C GLU A 41 -7.62 -10.47 13.26
N GLY A 42 -6.81 -10.79 14.28
CA GLY A 42 -6.67 -9.98 15.48
C GLY A 42 -6.14 -8.56 15.21
N LEU A 43 -5.24 -8.40 14.25
CA LEU A 43 -4.80 -7.08 13.82
C LEU A 43 -5.91 -6.33 13.09
N ILE A 44 -6.66 -6.99 12.22
CA ILE A 44 -7.80 -6.40 11.51
C ILE A 44 -8.90 -6.01 12.52
N GLU A 45 -9.17 -6.85 13.51
CA GLU A 45 -10.14 -6.57 14.58
C GLU A 45 -9.65 -5.43 15.50
N TYR A 46 -8.40 -5.47 15.94
CA TYR A 46 -7.81 -4.41 16.77
C TYR A 46 -7.81 -3.05 16.06
N TYR A 47 -7.46 -3.04 14.76
CA TYR A 47 -7.52 -1.83 13.93
C TYR A 47 -8.90 -1.65 13.28
N GLY A 48 -9.80 -2.62 13.36
CA GLY A 48 -11.17 -2.57 12.88
C GLY A 48 -12.06 -1.66 13.74
N GLY A 49 -11.70 -1.46 15.02
CA GLY A 49 -12.20 -0.32 15.79
C GLY A 49 -11.86 1.03 15.14
N ALA A 50 -10.80 1.09 14.31
CA ALA A 50 -10.56 2.22 13.42
C ALA A 50 -11.58 2.32 12.27
N GLU A 51 -12.31 1.26 11.93
CA GLU A 51 -13.37 1.30 10.93
C GLU A 51 -14.55 2.12 11.44
N ASP A 52 -14.98 1.90 12.67
CA ASP A 52 -16.01 2.70 13.34
C ASP A 52 -15.54 4.13 13.54
N VAL A 53 -14.27 4.33 13.92
CA VAL A 53 -13.63 5.64 14.06
C VAL A 53 -13.56 6.34 12.70
N LEU A 54 -13.09 5.69 11.63
CA LEU A 54 -13.00 6.28 10.30
C LEU A 54 -14.40 6.57 9.72
N GLN A 55 -15.37 5.68 9.91
CA GLN A 55 -16.76 5.94 9.52
C GLN A 55 -17.39 7.08 10.34
N HIS A 56 -16.96 7.24 11.60
CA HIS A 56 -17.41 8.35 12.45
C HIS A 56 -16.78 9.69 12.03
N TYR A 57 -15.51 9.68 11.56
CA TYR A 57 -14.84 10.89 11.07
C TYR A 57 -15.12 11.20 9.59
N LEU A 58 -15.65 10.25 8.83
CA LEU A 58 -16.18 10.57 7.50
C LEU A 58 -17.51 11.34 7.73
N PRO A 59 -17.57 12.64 7.38
CA PRO A 59 -18.76 13.45 7.63
C PRO A 59 -19.97 12.79 6.95
N LYS A 60 -21.00 12.50 7.71
CA LYS A 60 -22.25 12.02 7.17
C LYS A 60 -22.83 13.11 6.25
N HIS A 61 -23.48 12.70 5.17
CA HIS A 61 -24.02 13.64 4.17
C HIS A 61 -24.94 14.71 4.81
N ASP A 62 -25.62 14.39 5.90
CA ASP A 62 -26.55 15.29 6.60
C ASP A 62 -25.83 16.31 7.49
N ASP A 63 -24.70 15.94 8.11
CA ASP A 63 -23.89 16.86 8.93
C ASP A 63 -23.23 17.97 8.08
N ILE A 64 -22.97 17.68 6.80
CA ILE A 64 -22.40 18.64 5.85
C ILE A 64 -23.47 19.66 5.41
N LYS A 65 -24.71 19.22 5.20
CA LYS A 65 -25.81 20.12 4.80
C LYS A 65 -26.16 21.14 5.88
N ALA A 66 -26.07 20.74 7.16
CA ALA A 66 -26.39 21.60 8.28
C ALA A 66 -25.39 22.75 8.51
N SER A 67 -24.16 22.62 8.04
CA SER A 67 -23.07 23.57 8.27
C SER A 67 -22.77 24.50 7.10
N LEU A 68 -23.40 24.34 5.94
CA LEU A 68 -23.12 25.09 4.74
C LEU A 68 -24.17 26.16 4.46
N GLN A 69 -23.72 27.31 3.92
CA GLN A 69 -24.63 28.33 3.43
C GLN A 69 -25.44 27.82 2.23
N PRO A 70 -26.67 28.33 2.01
CA PRO A 70 -27.46 27.97 0.85
C PRO A 70 -26.68 28.13 -0.45
N GLY A 71 -26.71 27.11 -1.29
CA GLY A 71 -25.98 27.09 -2.58
C GLY A 71 -24.55 26.55 -2.51
N ILE A 72 -24.03 26.21 -1.32
CA ILE A 72 -22.71 25.56 -1.18
C ILE A 72 -22.90 24.07 -0.93
N THR A 73 -22.26 23.23 -1.73
CA THR A 73 -22.23 21.78 -1.54
C THR A 73 -20.78 21.32 -1.28
N ARG A 74 -20.60 20.50 -0.25
CA ARG A 74 -19.33 19.83 0.03
C ARG A 74 -19.49 18.33 -0.18
N SER A 75 -18.60 17.72 -0.94
CA SER A 75 -18.60 16.28 -1.16
C SER A 75 -17.22 15.69 -0.85
N PHE A 76 -17.20 14.45 -0.34
CA PHE A 76 -15.99 13.66 -0.15
C PHE A 76 -15.96 12.58 -1.21
N VAL A 77 -14.90 12.57 -2.01
CA VAL A 77 -14.70 11.60 -3.09
C VAL A 77 -13.41 10.84 -2.83
N PRO A 78 -13.44 9.49 -2.83
CA PRO A 78 -12.22 8.70 -2.72
C PRO A 78 -11.24 9.05 -3.82
N ILE A 79 -9.94 9.09 -3.48
CA ILE A 79 -8.91 9.16 -4.52
C ILE A 79 -8.95 7.87 -5.36
N PRO A 80 -8.65 7.93 -6.67
CA PRO A 80 -8.75 6.77 -7.54
C PRO A 80 -7.78 5.64 -7.16
N SER A 81 -6.55 5.99 -6.73
CA SER A 81 -5.52 5.00 -6.41
C SER A 81 -4.57 5.43 -5.29
N VAL A 82 -4.06 4.44 -4.56
CA VAL A 82 -3.05 4.63 -3.51
C VAL A 82 -1.96 3.57 -3.60
N GLY A 83 -0.72 3.99 -3.39
CA GLY A 83 0.44 3.12 -3.22
C GLY A 83 0.83 3.01 -1.75
N CYS A 84 0.72 1.84 -1.18
CA CYS A 84 1.08 1.53 0.20
C CYS A 84 2.50 0.96 0.23
N TYR A 85 3.46 1.73 0.72
CA TYR A 85 4.82 1.25 0.93
C TYR A 85 4.90 0.48 2.25
N ILE A 86 5.25 -0.79 2.17
CA ILE A 86 5.41 -1.66 3.34
C ILE A 86 6.89 -2.00 3.50
N PRO A 87 7.51 -1.67 4.64
CA PRO A 87 8.88 -2.08 4.92
C PRO A 87 9.02 -3.61 4.88
N GLY A 88 10.21 -4.08 4.61
CA GLY A 88 10.52 -5.51 4.59
C GLY A 88 12.01 -5.77 4.67
N GLY A 89 12.40 -7.04 4.66
CA GLY A 89 13.79 -7.48 4.61
C GLY A 89 14.34 -7.97 5.93
N GLN A 90 14.24 -7.24 7.04
CA GLN A 90 14.77 -7.66 8.34
C GLN A 90 13.68 -8.09 9.34
N ALA A 91 12.50 -7.53 9.24
CA ALA A 91 11.37 -7.83 10.12
C ALA A 91 10.07 -7.95 9.31
N ARG A 92 9.03 -8.50 9.96
CA ARG A 92 7.69 -8.65 9.42
C ARG A 92 6.83 -7.49 9.92
N TYR A 93 6.07 -6.86 9.00
CA TYR A 93 5.26 -5.69 9.34
C TYR A 93 3.80 -5.86 8.87
N PRO A 94 3.07 -6.91 9.31
CA PRO A 94 1.66 -7.07 8.95
C PRO A 94 0.80 -5.92 9.45
N SER A 95 1.14 -5.34 10.61
CA SER A 95 0.46 -4.15 11.15
C SER A 95 0.56 -2.95 10.21
N SER A 96 1.72 -2.70 9.60
CA SER A 96 1.87 -1.62 8.61
C SER A 96 1.00 -1.83 7.37
N VAL A 97 0.79 -3.10 6.98
CA VAL A 97 -0.15 -3.44 5.91
C VAL A 97 -1.57 -3.07 6.32
N VAL A 98 -2.02 -3.54 7.48
CA VAL A 98 -3.38 -3.26 7.98
C VAL A 98 -3.61 -1.76 8.10
N MET A 99 -2.67 -1.04 8.74
CA MET A 99 -2.76 0.42 8.94
C MET A 99 -2.76 1.24 7.65
N SER A 100 -2.23 0.72 6.55
CA SER A 100 -2.16 1.46 5.28
C SER A 100 -3.26 1.03 4.30
N VAL A 101 -3.49 -0.29 4.18
CA VAL A 101 -4.39 -0.86 3.16
C VAL A 101 -5.85 -0.79 3.62
N ARG A 102 -6.12 -1.13 4.89
CA ARG A 102 -7.50 -1.18 5.40
C ARG A 102 -8.18 0.19 5.37
N PRO A 103 -7.57 1.29 5.87
CA PRO A 103 -8.17 2.63 5.75
C PRO A 103 -8.45 3.04 4.30
N ALA A 104 -7.54 2.71 3.38
CA ALA A 104 -7.77 3.01 1.96
C ALA A 104 -8.98 2.24 1.40
N LYS A 105 -9.15 0.98 1.81
CA LYS A 105 -10.31 0.15 1.42
C LYS A 105 -11.61 0.72 1.96
N ILE A 106 -11.63 1.10 3.25
CA ILE A 106 -12.79 1.71 3.92
C ILE A 106 -13.15 3.05 3.27
N ALA A 107 -12.15 3.87 2.94
CA ALA A 107 -12.33 5.13 2.24
C ALA A 107 -12.86 4.98 0.80
N GLY A 108 -13.02 3.75 0.30
CA GLY A 108 -13.57 3.48 -1.02
C GLY A 108 -12.57 3.61 -2.18
N VAL A 109 -11.26 3.64 -1.89
CA VAL A 109 -10.21 3.68 -2.92
C VAL A 109 -10.31 2.44 -3.79
N LYS A 110 -10.40 2.63 -5.12
CA LYS A 110 -10.64 1.52 -6.06
C LYS A 110 -9.40 0.71 -6.34
N ARG A 111 -8.23 1.36 -6.44
CA ARG A 111 -6.96 0.72 -6.74
C ARG A 111 -5.99 0.91 -5.59
N ILE A 112 -5.70 -0.16 -4.87
CA ILE A 112 -4.81 -0.19 -3.71
C ILE A 112 -3.61 -1.04 -4.04
N VAL A 113 -2.46 -0.40 -4.21
CA VAL A 113 -1.20 -1.02 -4.63
C VAL A 113 -0.28 -1.16 -3.43
N VAL A 114 0.14 -2.37 -3.14
CA VAL A 114 1.16 -2.64 -2.12
C VAL A 114 2.51 -2.83 -2.78
N VAL A 115 3.54 -2.14 -2.29
CA VAL A 115 4.94 -2.37 -2.65
C VAL A 115 5.72 -2.76 -1.41
N SER A 116 6.49 -3.84 -1.49
CA SER A 116 7.35 -4.30 -0.41
C SER A 116 8.62 -4.92 -0.96
N PRO A 117 9.80 -4.64 -0.35
CA PRO A 117 11.04 -5.22 -0.79
C PRO A 117 11.00 -6.75 -0.63
N PRO A 118 11.37 -7.51 -1.67
CA PRO A 118 11.44 -8.96 -1.57
C PRO A 118 12.61 -9.40 -0.65
N GLY A 119 12.52 -10.58 -0.08
CA GLY A 119 13.57 -11.26 0.67
C GLY A 119 14.75 -11.71 -0.22
N ARG A 120 15.78 -12.36 0.34
CA ARG A 120 16.93 -12.89 -0.41
C ARG A 120 16.54 -13.91 -1.47
N ASP A 121 15.43 -14.59 -1.26
CA ASP A 121 14.81 -15.55 -2.18
C ASP A 121 14.01 -14.91 -3.32
N GLY A 122 13.96 -13.57 -3.38
CA GLY A 122 13.19 -12.82 -4.38
C GLY A 122 11.69 -12.78 -4.13
N LYS A 123 11.20 -13.26 -2.97
CA LYS A 123 9.79 -13.29 -2.59
C LYS A 123 9.50 -12.29 -1.47
N ILE A 124 8.31 -11.73 -1.45
CA ILE A 124 7.82 -10.99 -0.29
C ILE A 124 7.46 -11.98 0.82
N ASP A 125 7.62 -11.57 2.07
CA ASP A 125 7.23 -12.38 3.22
C ASP A 125 5.76 -12.83 3.11
N PRO A 126 5.45 -14.13 3.32
CA PRO A 126 4.10 -14.67 3.17
C PRO A 126 3.07 -13.95 4.04
N LEU A 127 3.41 -13.56 5.27
CA LEU A 127 2.51 -12.84 6.17
C LEU A 127 2.13 -11.46 5.61
N THR A 128 3.09 -10.77 4.97
CA THR A 128 2.85 -9.48 4.30
C THR A 128 1.89 -9.64 3.11
N ILE A 129 2.08 -10.68 2.28
CA ILE A 129 1.21 -10.97 1.13
C ILE A 129 -0.21 -11.30 1.61
N THR A 130 -0.31 -12.18 2.61
CA THR A 130 -1.61 -12.61 3.16
C THR A 130 -2.35 -11.43 3.77
N ALA A 131 -1.70 -10.63 4.61
CA ALA A 131 -2.29 -9.43 5.19
C ALA A 131 -2.76 -8.43 4.12
N ALA A 132 -1.95 -8.18 3.08
CA ALA A 132 -2.31 -7.29 1.98
C ALA A 132 -3.56 -7.77 1.23
N ASN A 133 -3.63 -9.07 0.95
CA ASN A 133 -4.79 -9.68 0.29
C ASN A 133 -6.05 -9.60 1.16
N MET A 134 -5.96 -9.96 2.44
CA MET A 134 -7.09 -9.91 3.40
C MET A 134 -7.59 -8.47 3.61
N CYS A 135 -6.70 -7.49 3.66
CA CYS A 135 -7.08 -6.07 3.79
C CYS A 135 -7.65 -5.46 2.50
N GLY A 136 -7.58 -6.15 1.37
CA GLY A 136 -8.18 -5.73 0.11
C GLY A 136 -7.25 -4.98 -0.83
N ALA A 137 -5.93 -5.24 -0.79
CA ALA A 137 -5.01 -4.79 -1.81
C ALA A 137 -5.39 -5.38 -3.18
N THR A 138 -5.37 -4.54 -4.22
CA THR A 138 -5.70 -4.96 -5.60
C THR A 138 -4.47 -5.45 -6.37
N GLU A 139 -3.31 -4.98 -5.96
CA GLU A 139 -2.04 -5.30 -6.61
C GLU A 139 -0.92 -5.33 -5.56
N ILE A 140 0.00 -6.28 -5.69
CA ILE A 140 1.18 -6.41 -4.81
C ILE A 140 2.42 -6.52 -5.69
N TYR A 141 3.46 -5.72 -5.39
CA TYR A 141 4.70 -5.71 -6.17
C TYR A 141 5.94 -5.94 -5.31
N LYS A 142 6.83 -6.76 -5.84
CA LYS A 142 8.14 -7.14 -5.26
C LYS A 142 9.17 -6.05 -5.57
N VAL A 143 9.02 -4.91 -4.94
CA VAL A 143 9.91 -3.77 -5.11
C VAL A 143 9.96 -2.94 -3.83
N GLY A 144 11.14 -2.49 -3.43
CA GLY A 144 11.37 -1.67 -2.25
C GLY A 144 12.25 -0.46 -2.54
N GLY A 145 12.62 0.28 -1.50
CA GLY A 145 13.54 1.42 -1.62
C GLY A 145 13.01 2.58 -2.46
N VAL A 146 13.93 3.46 -2.86
CA VAL A 146 13.61 4.67 -3.64
C VAL A 146 13.01 4.37 -5.01
N GLN A 147 13.37 3.25 -5.63
CA GLN A 147 12.85 2.85 -6.92
C GLN A 147 11.38 2.44 -6.87
N ALA A 148 10.88 1.96 -5.73
CA ALA A 148 9.46 1.72 -5.50
C ALA A 148 8.69 3.04 -5.49
N ILE A 149 9.20 4.04 -4.78
CA ILE A 149 8.60 5.39 -4.74
C ILE A 149 8.57 6.01 -6.13
N GLY A 150 9.70 5.97 -6.86
CA GLY A 150 9.74 6.46 -8.23
C GLY A 150 8.79 5.72 -9.18
N ALA A 151 8.63 4.39 -9.03
CA ALA A 151 7.69 3.62 -9.81
C ALA A 151 6.24 4.01 -9.53
N LEU A 152 5.87 4.22 -8.27
CA LEU A 152 4.54 4.65 -7.87
C LEU A 152 4.23 6.08 -8.33
N ALA A 153 5.20 7.00 -8.25
CA ALA A 153 5.00 8.41 -8.59
C ALA A 153 4.93 8.67 -10.10
N TYR A 154 5.78 8.03 -10.89
CA TYR A 154 5.88 8.28 -12.33
C TYR A 154 5.22 7.22 -13.20
N GLY A 155 4.95 6.06 -12.63
CA GLY A 155 4.48 4.90 -13.36
C GLY A 155 5.58 4.18 -14.16
N THR A 156 5.35 2.91 -14.40
CA THR A 156 6.14 2.07 -15.31
C THR A 156 5.20 1.20 -16.13
N LYS A 157 5.72 0.34 -17.01
CA LYS A 157 4.90 -0.61 -17.76
C LYS A 157 4.16 -1.58 -16.83
N SER A 158 4.84 -2.07 -15.77
CA SER A 158 4.29 -3.05 -14.83
C SER A 158 3.58 -2.41 -13.63
N ILE A 159 4.00 -1.22 -13.21
CA ILE A 159 3.48 -0.52 -12.02
C ILE A 159 2.91 0.83 -12.49
N PRO A 160 1.61 0.93 -12.77
CA PRO A 160 1.01 2.21 -13.15
C PRO A 160 1.09 3.23 -12.00
N LYS A 161 1.20 4.52 -12.35
CA LYS A 161 1.21 5.64 -11.39
C LYS A 161 0.03 5.57 -10.43
N VAL A 162 0.22 6.08 -9.20
CA VAL A 162 -0.82 6.24 -8.18
C VAL A 162 -1.03 7.72 -7.83
N ASP A 163 -2.19 8.04 -7.27
CA ASP A 163 -2.56 9.41 -6.89
C ASP A 163 -1.97 9.82 -5.53
N LYS A 164 -1.76 8.85 -4.64
CA LYS A 164 -1.14 9.07 -3.32
C LYS A 164 -0.23 7.91 -2.94
N ILE A 165 0.88 8.23 -2.25
CA ILE A 165 1.80 7.25 -1.67
C ILE A 165 1.76 7.39 -0.16
N VAL A 166 1.50 6.29 0.55
CA VAL A 166 1.45 6.21 2.02
C VAL A 166 2.33 5.09 2.55
N GLY A 167 2.58 5.11 3.84
CA GLY A 167 3.27 4.05 4.55
C GLY A 167 4.68 4.41 4.99
N PRO A 168 5.16 3.79 6.10
CA PRO A 168 6.44 4.09 6.70
C PRO A 168 7.61 3.59 5.85
N GLY A 169 8.67 4.37 5.81
CA GLY A 169 9.91 4.00 5.12
C GLY A 169 11.14 4.51 5.89
N GLY A 170 12.30 3.91 5.64
CA GLY A 170 13.56 4.42 6.17
C GLY A 170 13.95 5.74 5.50
N LYS A 171 15.02 6.38 5.98
CA LYS A 171 15.51 7.69 5.55
C LYS A 171 15.47 7.93 4.03
N PHE A 172 15.95 6.98 3.24
CA PHE A 172 15.99 7.14 1.78
C PHE A 172 14.60 7.11 1.14
N VAL A 173 13.68 6.32 1.68
CA VAL A 173 12.29 6.26 1.22
C VAL A 173 11.57 7.56 1.56
N SER A 174 11.78 8.09 2.75
CA SER A 174 11.18 9.39 3.17
C SER A 174 11.69 10.54 2.30
N ILE A 175 13.00 10.60 2.02
CA ILE A 175 13.58 11.58 1.09
C ILE A 175 12.98 11.43 -0.31
N ALA A 176 12.88 10.18 -0.81
CA ALA A 176 12.29 9.93 -2.13
C ALA A 176 10.83 10.38 -2.21
N LYS A 177 10.03 10.16 -1.15
CA LYS A 177 8.64 10.66 -1.06
C LYS A 177 8.61 12.19 -1.16
N SER A 178 9.46 12.88 -0.40
CA SER A 178 9.55 14.34 -0.47
C SER A 178 9.94 14.84 -1.86
N LEU A 179 10.87 14.17 -2.55
CA LEU A 179 11.31 14.54 -3.90
C LEU A 179 10.25 14.35 -4.99
N VAL A 180 9.22 13.54 -4.75
CA VAL A 180 8.12 13.31 -5.72
C VAL A 180 6.80 13.93 -5.29
N SER A 181 6.81 14.77 -4.26
CA SER A 181 5.58 15.34 -3.69
C SER A 181 4.86 16.32 -4.63
N ASP A 182 5.54 16.83 -5.65
CA ASP A 182 4.97 17.61 -6.75
C ASP A 182 4.28 16.74 -7.82
N GLN A 183 4.58 15.45 -7.87
CA GLN A 183 4.07 14.50 -8.85
C GLN A 183 2.93 13.65 -8.33
N THR A 184 2.92 13.36 -7.02
CA THR A 184 1.93 12.51 -6.37
C THR A 184 1.80 12.92 -4.90
N ALA A 185 0.59 12.88 -4.35
CA ALA A 185 0.39 13.16 -2.94
C ALA A 185 1.15 12.16 -2.05
N ILE A 186 1.64 12.64 -0.93
CA ILE A 186 2.34 11.81 0.08
C ILE A 186 1.66 11.96 1.45
N ASP A 187 1.99 11.05 2.42
CA ASP A 187 1.61 11.15 3.84
C ASP A 187 2.63 11.95 4.63
#